data_adf1309053dacc790198e14412081db9
#
_entry.id   adf1309053dacc790198e14412081db9
#
_cell.length_a   1.000
_cell.length_b   1.000
_cell.length_c   1.000
_cell.angle_alpha   90.00
_cell.angle_beta   90.00
_cell.angle_gamma   90.00
#
_symmetry.space_group_name_H-M   'P 1'
#
loop_
_entity.id
_entity.type
_entity.pdbx_description
1 polymer ?
#
loop_
_entity_poly.entity_id
_entity_poly.type
_entity_poly.pdbx_seq_one_letter_code
_entity_poly.pdbx_strand_id
1 'polypeptide(L)'
;MEKYTVLLVDDEEDVIQVIMRKIDWEGLGFSVIGYATNGVKALEMLEEFQPDVVMTDIRMPYMDGMELSKRIRAEYPGTKILLFTGFDEFEYAKEAVHLEVEEYILKPLNSQELTKVFTHLKVKIGRASCRER
;
A
#
# COMPACT_ATOMS: atom_id res chain seq x y z
N MET A 1 1.41 -12.28 18.88
CA MET A 1 2.30 -11.51 17.99
C MET A 1 1.55 -10.40 17.29
N GLU A 2 2.13 -9.23 17.35
CA GLU A 2 1.52 -8.09 16.66
C GLU A 2 1.64 -8.24 15.18
N LYS A 3 0.57 -7.89 14.47
CA LYS A 3 0.54 -7.89 13.03
C LYS A 3 0.66 -6.45 12.54
N TYR A 4 1.35 -6.29 11.42
CA TYR A 4 1.40 -4.99 10.77
C TYR A 4 0.09 -4.75 10.04
N THR A 5 -0.38 -3.53 10.04
CA THR A 5 -1.67 -3.19 9.47
C THR A 5 -1.54 -2.66 8.05
N VAL A 6 -2.50 -3.01 7.21
CA VAL A 6 -2.50 -2.64 5.79
C VAL A 6 -3.82 -1.97 5.43
N LEU A 7 -3.73 -0.86 4.71
CA LEU A 7 -4.88 -0.20 4.10
C LEU A 7 -4.79 -0.40 2.59
N LEU A 8 -5.87 -0.89 1.98
CA LEU A 8 -5.95 -1.06 0.53
C LEU A 8 -6.72 0.09 -0.09
N VAL A 9 -6.22 0.64 -1.19
CA VAL A 9 -6.87 1.77 -1.87
C VAL A 9 -6.96 1.49 -3.36
N ASP A 10 -8.17 1.46 -3.89
CA ASP A 10 -8.43 1.24 -5.31
C ASP A 10 -9.88 1.62 -5.57
N ASP A 11 -10.14 2.35 -6.66
CA ASP A 11 -11.51 2.73 -7.00
C ASP A 11 -12.34 1.55 -7.53
N GLU A 12 -11.69 0.43 -7.83
CA GLU A 12 -12.37 -0.79 -8.23
C GLU A 12 -12.46 -1.76 -7.04
N GLU A 13 -13.64 -1.84 -6.43
CA GLU A 13 -13.85 -2.73 -5.29
C GLU A 13 -13.56 -4.19 -5.60
N ASP A 14 -13.82 -4.61 -6.83
CA ASP A 14 -13.55 -5.99 -7.24
C ASP A 14 -12.09 -6.35 -7.09
N VAL A 15 -11.20 -5.42 -7.44
CA VAL A 15 -9.76 -5.62 -7.29
C VAL A 15 -9.39 -5.78 -5.82
N ILE A 16 -9.96 -4.93 -4.97
CA ILE A 16 -9.73 -5.00 -3.53
C ILE A 16 -10.17 -6.34 -2.97
N GLN A 17 -11.35 -6.81 -3.37
CA GLN A 17 -11.88 -8.09 -2.87
C GLN A 17 -10.99 -9.26 -3.29
N VAL A 18 -10.48 -9.22 -4.52
CA VAL A 18 -9.57 -10.26 -5.01
C VAL A 18 -8.28 -10.27 -4.18
N ILE A 19 -7.71 -9.10 -3.95
CA ILE A 19 -6.47 -8.98 -3.15
C ILE A 19 -6.71 -9.50 -1.73
N MET A 20 -7.81 -9.12 -1.12
CA MET A 20 -8.12 -9.54 0.25
C MET A 20 -8.26 -11.05 0.38
N ARG A 21 -8.81 -11.70 -0.64
CA ARG A 21 -9.07 -13.15 -0.59
C ARG A 21 -7.89 -14.00 -1.01
N LYS A 22 -7.07 -13.51 -1.95
CA LYS A 22 -5.99 -14.31 -2.53
C LYS A 22 -4.70 -14.34 -1.73
N ILE A 23 -4.54 -13.40 -0.81
CA ILE A 23 -3.33 -13.31 -0.02
C ILE A 23 -3.58 -13.84 1.37
N ASP A 24 -2.68 -14.69 1.86
CA ASP A 24 -2.73 -15.18 3.23
C ASP A 24 -2.12 -14.14 4.16
N TRP A 25 -2.88 -13.09 4.43
CA TRP A 25 -2.43 -11.96 5.21
C TRP A 25 -1.95 -12.38 6.60
N GLU A 26 -2.74 -13.22 7.24
CA GLU A 26 -2.41 -13.68 8.59
C GLU A 26 -1.11 -14.47 8.61
N GLY A 27 -0.93 -15.36 7.66
CA GLY A 27 0.30 -16.14 7.55
C GLY A 27 1.52 -15.27 7.28
N LEU A 28 1.33 -14.13 6.59
CA LEU A 28 2.40 -13.19 6.30
C LEU A 28 2.68 -12.22 7.45
N GLY A 29 1.83 -12.20 8.47
CA GLY A 29 2.01 -11.29 9.58
C GLY A 29 1.39 -9.91 9.38
N PHE A 30 0.38 -9.82 8.53
CA PHE A 30 -0.32 -8.58 8.24
C PHE A 30 -1.81 -8.72 8.51
N SER A 31 -2.45 -7.60 8.76
CA SER A 31 -3.90 -7.52 8.93
C SER A 31 -4.43 -6.37 8.10
N VAL A 32 -5.37 -6.65 7.20
CA VAL A 32 -6.01 -5.60 6.40
C VAL A 32 -7.06 -4.94 7.28
N ILE A 33 -6.85 -3.68 7.62
CA ILE A 33 -7.75 -2.95 8.52
C ILE A 33 -8.96 -2.37 7.80
N GLY A 34 -8.89 -2.31 6.48
CA GLY A 34 -9.99 -1.78 5.68
C GLY A 34 -9.53 -1.41 4.29
N TYR A 35 -10.43 -0.78 3.56
CA TYR A 35 -10.11 -0.31 2.21
C TYR A 35 -10.80 1.01 1.94
N ALA A 36 -10.26 1.76 0.99
CA ALA A 36 -10.83 3.01 0.53
C ALA A 36 -10.93 2.98 -1.00
N THR A 37 -11.95 3.63 -1.55
CA THR A 37 -12.17 3.66 -2.99
C THR A 37 -11.69 4.96 -3.64
N ASN A 38 -11.13 5.86 -2.86
CA ASN A 38 -10.49 7.08 -3.36
C ASN A 38 -9.50 7.60 -2.34
N GLY A 39 -8.66 8.54 -2.77
CA GLY A 39 -7.60 9.07 -1.92
C GLY A 39 -8.09 9.88 -0.73
N VAL A 40 -9.21 10.58 -0.89
CA VAL A 40 -9.77 11.40 0.19
C VAL A 40 -10.19 10.50 1.35
N LYS A 41 -10.91 9.42 1.05
CA LYS A 41 -11.33 8.48 2.06
C LYS A 41 -10.12 7.77 2.68
N ALA A 42 -9.10 7.49 1.87
CA ALA A 42 -7.88 6.88 2.38
C ALA A 42 -7.20 7.77 3.44
N LEU A 43 -7.17 9.08 3.22
CA LEU A 43 -6.60 10.00 4.18
C LEU A 43 -7.38 10.03 5.50
N GLU A 44 -8.71 9.94 5.42
CA GLU A 44 -9.54 9.85 6.62
C GLU A 44 -9.20 8.59 7.42
N MET A 45 -9.02 7.48 6.73
CA MET A 45 -8.69 6.21 7.38
C MET A 45 -7.26 6.22 7.93
N LEU A 46 -6.33 6.89 7.25
CA LEU A 46 -4.97 7.06 7.75
C LEU A 46 -4.96 7.80 9.08
N GLU A 47 -5.75 8.85 9.19
CA GLU A 47 -5.85 9.61 10.42
C GLU A 47 -6.43 8.77 11.55
N GLU A 48 -7.47 8.01 11.26
CA GLU A 48 -8.16 7.20 12.27
C GLU A 48 -7.36 5.97 12.70
N PHE A 49 -6.82 5.22 11.75
CA PHE A 49 -6.23 3.91 12.03
C PHE A 49 -4.71 3.88 11.99
N GLN A 50 -4.08 4.83 11.35
CA GLN A 50 -2.62 4.91 11.22
C GLN A 50 -1.99 3.58 10.80
N PRO A 51 -2.35 3.07 9.62
CA PRO A 51 -1.81 1.77 9.17
C PRO A 51 -0.31 1.83 8.93
N ASP A 52 0.34 0.68 9.04
CA ASP A 52 1.77 0.56 8.78
C ASP A 52 2.07 0.62 7.29
N VAL A 53 1.16 0.12 6.47
CA VAL A 53 1.34 0.01 5.02
C VAL A 53 0.09 0.50 4.30
N VAL A 54 0.29 1.26 3.23
CA VAL A 54 -0.79 1.63 2.31
C VAL A 54 -0.43 1.09 0.93
N MET A 55 -1.31 0.28 0.36
CA MET A 55 -1.17 -0.23 -0.99
C MET A 55 -2.23 0.44 -1.84
N THR A 56 -1.83 1.27 -2.79
CA THR A 56 -2.76 2.09 -3.55
C THR A 56 -2.58 1.97 -5.06
N ASP A 57 -3.71 2.03 -5.77
CA ASP A 57 -3.73 2.22 -7.21
C ASP A 57 -3.30 3.65 -7.51
N ILE A 58 -2.86 3.91 -8.72
CA ILE A 58 -2.43 5.24 -9.15
C ILE A 58 -3.62 6.06 -9.63
N ARG A 59 -4.40 5.53 -10.54
CA ARG A 59 -5.52 6.28 -11.12
C ARG A 59 -6.81 6.08 -10.33
N MET A 60 -7.24 7.15 -9.68
CA MET A 60 -8.47 7.14 -8.90
C MET A 60 -9.13 8.51 -9.03
N PRO A 61 -10.47 8.58 -8.86
CA PRO A 61 -11.16 9.88 -8.91
C PRO A 61 -10.80 10.74 -7.70
N TYR A 62 -10.89 12.04 -7.89
CA TYR A 62 -10.68 13.09 -6.89
C TYR A 62 -9.23 13.26 -6.46
N MET A 63 -8.60 12.21 -6.00
CA MET A 63 -7.20 12.22 -5.59
C MET A 63 -6.56 10.92 -6.02
N ASP A 64 -5.58 11.00 -6.93
CA ASP A 64 -4.90 9.80 -7.42
C ASP A 64 -3.86 9.29 -6.43
N GLY A 65 -3.30 8.12 -6.73
CA GLY A 65 -2.32 7.47 -5.85
C GLY A 65 -1.03 8.26 -5.69
N MET A 66 -0.65 9.05 -6.68
CA MET A 66 0.56 9.89 -6.59
C MET A 66 0.34 11.04 -5.60
N GLU A 67 -0.80 11.71 -5.69
CA GLU A 67 -1.13 12.78 -4.75
C GLU A 67 -1.31 12.23 -3.34
N LEU A 68 -1.96 11.09 -3.22
CA LEU A 68 -2.12 10.41 -1.94
C LEU A 68 -0.75 10.09 -1.34
N SER A 69 0.18 9.57 -2.15
CA SER A 69 1.52 9.24 -1.69
C SER A 69 2.28 10.46 -1.21
N LYS A 70 2.14 11.59 -1.89
CA LYS A 70 2.76 12.85 -1.46
C LYS A 70 2.27 13.27 -0.09
N ARG A 71 0.97 13.16 0.14
CA ARG A 71 0.39 13.52 1.44
C ARG A 71 0.81 12.58 2.54
N ILE A 72 0.90 11.28 2.22
CA ILE A 72 1.37 10.30 3.20
C ILE A 72 2.81 10.60 3.60
N ARG A 73 3.68 10.89 2.61
CA ARG A 73 5.07 11.22 2.92
C ARG A 73 5.19 12.45 3.80
N ALA A 74 4.35 13.45 3.58
CA ALA A 74 4.39 14.69 4.35
C ALA A 74 3.86 14.52 5.77
N GLU A 75 2.78 13.77 5.94
CA GLU A 75 2.09 13.66 7.22
C GLU A 75 2.37 12.38 8.00
N TYR A 76 2.71 11.31 7.29
CA TYR A 76 2.93 9.98 7.89
C TYR A 76 4.23 9.38 7.37
N PRO A 77 5.39 9.97 7.70
CA PRO A 77 6.66 9.54 7.10
C PRO A 77 7.06 8.09 7.40
N GLY A 78 6.51 7.52 8.46
CA GLY A 78 6.78 6.13 8.81
C GLY A 78 5.94 5.10 8.05
N THR A 79 4.90 5.55 7.36
CA THR A 79 4.02 4.63 6.62
C THR A 79 4.69 4.15 5.35
N LYS A 80 4.65 2.85 5.12
CA LYS A 80 5.21 2.26 3.89
C LYS A 80 4.17 2.34 2.78
N ILE A 81 4.60 2.70 1.58
CA ILE A 81 3.71 2.87 0.44
C ILE A 81 4.05 1.84 -0.63
N LEU A 82 3.03 1.11 -1.09
CA LEU A 82 3.13 0.22 -2.24
C LEU A 82 2.20 0.78 -3.31
N LEU A 83 2.72 0.91 -4.53
CA LEU A 83 1.91 1.37 -5.66
C LEU A 83 1.70 0.22 -6.63
N PHE A 84 0.47 -0.01 -7.05
CA PHE A 84 0.23 -0.93 -8.15
C PHE A 84 -0.34 -0.16 -9.34
N THR A 85 0.17 -0.48 -10.50
CA THR A 85 0.00 0.34 -11.69
C THR A 85 -0.23 -0.52 -12.93
N GLY A 86 -1.02 0.00 -13.86
CA GLY A 86 -1.16 -0.60 -15.18
C GLY A 86 0.08 -0.32 -16.02
N PHE A 87 0.23 -1.08 -17.08
CA PHE A 87 1.39 -0.98 -17.95
C PHE A 87 1.55 0.42 -18.55
N ASP A 88 0.43 1.03 -18.92
CA ASP A 88 0.41 2.37 -19.52
C ASP A 88 0.66 3.50 -18.53
N GLU A 89 0.66 3.19 -17.24
CA GLU A 89 0.88 4.18 -16.19
C GLU A 89 2.31 4.15 -15.64
N PHE A 90 3.13 3.27 -16.18
CA PHE A 90 4.48 3.05 -15.67
C PHE A 90 5.35 4.31 -15.68
N GLU A 91 5.27 5.09 -16.76
CA GLU A 91 6.03 6.35 -16.85
C GLU A 91 5.62 7.35 -15.78
N TYR A 92 4.32 7.42 -15.52
CA TYR A 92 3.78 8.27 -14.47
C TYR A 92 4.31 7.83 -13.10
N ALA A 93 4.35 6.51 -12.90
CA ALA A 93 4.79 5.94 -11.62
C ALA A 93 6.27 6.19 -11.33
N LYS A 94 7.09 6.43 -12.35
CA LYS A 94 8.51 6.73 -12.16
C LYS A 94 8.74 7.96 -11.30
N GLU A 95 7.81 8.91 -11.32
CA GLU A 95 7.92 10.10 -10.49
C GLU A 95 7.85 9.77 -9.00
N ALA A 96 7.27 8.63 -8.67
CA ALA A 96 7.13 8.19 -7.28
C ALA A 96 8.47 7.82 -6.63
N VAL A 97 9.54 7.69 -7.41
CA VAL A 97 10.88 7.46 -6.87
C VAL A 97 11.23 8.54 -5.84
N HIS A 98 10.83 9.77 -6.09
CA HIS A 98 11.08 10.89 -5.19
C HIS A 98 10.22 10.83 -3.92
N LEU A 99 9.21 9.97 -3.90
CA LEU A 99 8.31 9.82 -2.77
C LEU A 99 8.69 8.64 -1.87
N GLU A 100 9.80 7.98 -2.19
CA GLU A 100 10.30 6.85 -1.41
C GLU A 100 9.27 5.73 -1.25
N VAL A 101 8.63 5.38 -2.36
CA VAL A 101 7.70 4.26 -2.40
C VAL A 101 8.49 2.96 -2.28
N GLU A 102 8.00 2.04 -1.44
CA GLU A 102 8.72 0.79 -1.19
C GLU A 102 8.76 -0.12 -2.41
N GLU A 103 7.66 -0.21 -3.15
CA GLU A 103 7.59 -1.13 -4.26
C GLU A 103 6.55 -0.68 -5.28
N TYR A 104 6.81 -1.01 -6.54
CA TYR A 104 5.85 -0.84 -7.63
C TYR A 104 5.41 -2.20 -8.08
N ILE A 105 4.10 -2.42 -8.13
CA ILE A 105 3.55 -3.71 -8.52
C ILE A 105 2.76 -3.52 -9.80
N LEU A 106 3.13 -4.27 -10.84
CA LEU A 106 2.49 -4.14 -12.14
C LEU A 106 1.23 -4.99 -12.22
N LYS A 107 0.16 -4.39 -12.72
CA LYS A 107 -1.07 -5.15 -13.01
C LYS A 107 -0.88 -5.99 -14.28
N PRO A 108 -1.52 -7.14 -14.40
CA PRO A 108 -2.47 -7.73 -13.46
C PRO A 108 -1.78 -8.30 -12.22
N LEU A 109 -2.50 -8.25 -11.10
CA LEU A 109 -1.95 -8.68 -9.82
C LEU A 109 -1.82 -10.20 -9.75
N ASN A 110 -0.66 -10.64 -9.29
CA ASN A 110 -0.35 -12.05 -9.13
C ASN A 110 -0.14 -12.31 -7.65
N SER A 111 -0.87 -13.29 -7.10
CA SER A 111 -0.80 -13.58 -5.67
C SER A 111 0.60 -13.99 -5.20
N GLN A 112 1.35 -14.67 -6.06
CA GLN A 112 2.73 -15.08 -5.73
C GLN A 112 3.66 -13.87 -5.62
N GLU A 113 3.52 -12.92 -6.55
CA GLU A 113 4.32 -11.70 -6.51
C GLU A 113 3.98 -10.84 -5.31
N LEU A 114 2.69 -10.70 -5.01
CA LEU A 114 2.25 -9.95 -3.84
C LEU A 114 2.76 -10.59 -2.56
N THR A 115 2.69 -11.90 -2.47
CA THR A 115 3.22 -12.63 -1.31
C THR A 115 4.70 -12.33 -1.10
N LYS A 116 5.48 -12.32 -2.17
CA LYS A 116 6.90 -11.99 -2.09
C LYS A 116 7.14 -10.56 -1.63
N VAL A 117 6.36 -9.62 -2.17
CA VAL A 117 6.47 -8.22 -1.80
C VAL A 117 6.21 -8.03 -0.32
N PHE A 118 5.14 -8.60 0.20
CA PHE A 118 4.80 -8.47 1.62
C PHE A 118 5.75 -9.22 2.53
N THR A 119 6.28 -10.35 2.09
CA THR A 119 7.30 -11.08 2.84
C THR A 119 8.55 -10.21 3.01
N HIS A 120 9.01 -9.58 1.94
CA HIS A 120 10.14 -8.66 1.97
C HIS A 120 9.85 -7.44 2.85
N LEU A 121 8.66 -6.90 2.71
CA LEU A 121 8.25 -5.72 3.46
C LEU A 121 8.24 -6.00 4.95
N LYS A 122 7.77 -7.17 5.36
CA LYS A 122 7.75 -7.55 6.78
C LYS A 122 9.16 -7.54 7.37
N VAL A 123 10.13 -8.06 6.63
CA VAL A 123 11.52 -8.07 7.06
C VAL A 123 12.04 -6.64 7.23
N LYS A 124 11.76 -5.77 6.27
CA LYS A 124 12.20 -4.38 6.34
C LYS A 124 11.60 -3.64 7.53
N ILE A 125 10.31 -3.80 7.76
CA ILE A 125 9.62 -3.15 8.88
C ILE A 125 10.21 -3.66 10.21
N GLY A 126 10.40 -4.97 10.31
CA GLY A 126 10.95 -5.57 11.50
C GLY A 126 12.35 -5.06 11.82
N ARG A 127 13.20 -4.90 10.80
CA ARG A 127 14.55 -4.38 10.98
C ARG A 127 14.55 -2.92 11.43
N ALA A 128 13.67 -2.12 10.84
CA ALA A 128 13.54 -0.71 11.22
C ALA A 128 13.09 -0.58 12.67
N SER A 129 12.13 -1.39 13.09
CA SER A 129 11.66 -1.40 14.46
C SER A 129 12.77 -1.78 15.43
N CYS A 130 13.59 -2.77 15.07
CA CYS A 130 14.71 -3.18 15.90
C CYS A 130 15.76 -2.08 16.05
N ARG A 131 15.99 -1.32 14.99
CA ARG A 131 16.98 -0.23 15.01
C ARG A 131 16.57 0.93 15.89
N GLU A 132 15.28 1.17 15.99
CA GLU A 132 14.76 2.29 16.77
C GLU A 132 14.80 2.02 18.28
N ARG A 133 15.03 0.80 18.66
CA ARG A 133 15.15 0.42 20.04
C ARG A 133 16.60 0.43 20.46
#